data_161f1fe1dc4ca9913b7c1baa783ef9cf
#
_entry.id   161f1fe1dc4ca9913b7c1baa783ef9cf
#
_cell.length_a   1.000
_cell.length_b   1.000
_cell.length_c   1.000
_cell.angle_alpha   90.00
_cell.angle_beta   90.00
_cell.angle_gamma   90.00
#
_symmetry.space_group_name_H-M   'P 1'
#
loop_
_entity.id
_entity.type
_entity.pdbx_description
1 polymer ?
#
loop_
_entity_poly.entity_id
_entity_poly.type
_entity_poly.pdbx_seq_one_letter_code
_entity_poly.pdbx_strand_id
1 'polypeptide(L)'
;MFGLTRVVVAGDSMSPTFNQGDWLLVRKISGQKHRLRIGKLYLVADPVRPGVALLKRLKDSQMEHGVIRYWVEGDNPASTDSKNWGWIESEQILGKVLIRYKRGD
;
A
#
# COMPACT_ATOMS: atom_id res chain seq x y z
N MET A 1 9.83 -4.36 -19.23
CA MET A 1 10.17 -4.12 -17.83
C MET A 1 9.27 -4.89 -16.90
N PHE A 2 9.80 -5.95 -16.38
CA PHE A 2 9.01 -6.90 -15.62
C PHE A 2 8.62 -6.34 -14.27
N GLY A 3 7.36 -6.52 -13.91
CA GLY A 3 6.87 -6.15 -12.62
C GLY A 3 6.52 -4.69 -12.42
N LEU A 4 6.63 -3.85 -13.46
CA LEU A 4 6.21 -2.45 -13.36
C LEU A 4 4.79 -2.28 -13.87
N THR A 5 4.00 -1.47 -13.18
CA THR A 5 2.63 -1.16 -13.58
C THR A 5 2.30 0.28 -13.22
N ARG A 6 1.29 0.82 -13.89
CA ARG A 6 0.79 2.17 -13.63
C ARG A 6 -0.50 2.06 -12.81
N VAL A 7 -0.63 2.96 -11.86
CA VAL A 7 -1.80 3.00 -10.98
C VAL A 7 -2.31 4.43 -10.91
N VAL A 8 -3.61 4.59 -11.05
CA VAL A 8 -4.28 5.88 -10.84
C VAL A 8 -4.88 5.88 -9.45
N VAL A 9 -4.58 6.92 -8.69
CA VAL A 9 -5.12 7.04 -7.33
C VAL A 9 -6.62 7.33 -7.42
N ALA A 10 -7.40 6.53 -6.69
CA ALA A 10 -8.84 6.74 -6.54
C ALA A 10 -9.13 7.02 -5.07
N GLY A 11 -10.00 7.99 -4.82
CA GLY A 11 -10.36 8.37 -3.46
C GLY A 11 -9.31 9.25 -2.80
N ASP A 12 -9.44 9.45 -1.51
CA ASP A 12 -8.66 10.44 -0.76
C ASP A 12 -7.92 9.86 0.45
N SER A 13 -7.78 8.53 0.55
CA SER A 13 -7.15 7.90 1.71
C SER A 13 -5.69 8.32 1.91
N MET A 14 -5.02 8.77 0.86
CA MET A 14 -3.63 9.22 0.92
C MET A 14 -3.50 10.74 0.80
N SER A 15 -4.61 11.46 0.80
CA SER A 15 -4.59 12.92 0.75
C SER A 15 -4.02 13.47 2.07
N PRO A 16 -3.21 14.53 2.04
CA PRO A 16 -2.86 15.34 0.87
C PRO A 16 -1.61 14.86 0.11
N THR A 17 -0.98 13.78 0.53
CA THR A 17 0.26 13.31 -0.11
C THR A 17 0.02 12.90 -1.56
N PHE A 18 -1.01 12.09 -1.78
CA PHE A 18 -1.47 11.71 -3.11
C PHE A 18 -2.96 11.97 -3.21
N ASN A 19 -3.38 12.49 -4.35
CA ASN A 19 -4.77 12.88 -4.55
C ASN A 19 -5.37 12.11 -5.71
N GLN A 20 -6.69 12.05 -5.72
CA GLN A 20 -7.42 11.35 -6.77
C GLN A 20 -6.95 11.82 -8.14
N GLY A 21 -6.71 10.88 -9.04
CA GLY A 21 -6.24 11.15 -10.38
C GLY A 21 -4.74 11.18 -10.54
N ASP A 22 -3.96 11.17 -9.45
CA ASP A 22 -2.50 11.09 -9.54
C ASP A 22 -2.10 9.75 -10.16
N TRP A 23 -1.07 9.77 -11.01
CA TRP A 23 -0.54 8.57 -11.64
C TRP A 23 0.74 8.16 -10.96
N LEU A 24 0.80 6.88 -10.58
CA LEU A 24 1.94 6.31 -9.87
C LEU A 24 2.54 5.16 -10.67
N LEU A 25 3.86 5.04 -10.57
CA LEU A 25 4.57 3.86 -11.07
C LEU A 25 4.80 2.92 -9.89
N VAL A 26 4.36 1.68 -10.03
CA VAL A 26 4.41 0.69 -8.97
C VAL A 26 5.19 -0.53 -9.47
N ARG A 27 6.10 -1.03 -8.63
CA ARG A 27 6.78 -2.30 -8.89
C ARG A 27 6.03 -3.41 -8.15
N LYS A 28 5.68 -4.46 -8.87
CA LYS A 28 5.09 -5.64 -8.25
C LYS A 28 6.10 -6.29 -7.32
N ILE A 29 5.71 -6.56 -6.10
CA ILE A 29 6.56 -7.26 -5.13
C ILE A 29 5.70 -8.26 -4.35
N SER A 30 6.37 -9.10 -3.56
CA SER A 30 5.73 -9.97 -2.60
C SER A 30 6.24 -9.61 -1.21
N GLY A 31 5.33 -9.35 -0.28
CA GLY A 31 5.70 -9.08 1.10
C GLY A 31 6.41 -10.25 1.78
N GLN A 32 6.28 -11.46 1.21
CA GLN A 32 6.96 -12.65 1.73
C GLN A 32 8.43 -12.71 1.30
N LYS A 33 8.74 -12.17 0.12
CA LYS A 33 10.07 -12.30 -0.48
C LYS A 33 10.89 -11.04 -0.42
N HIS A 34 10.23 -9.90 -0.21
CA HIS A 34 10.88 -8.60 -0.27
C HIS A 34 10.93 -7.98 1.10
N ARG A 35 12.05 -7.31 1.40
CA ARG A 35 12.19 -6.56 2.63
C ARG A 35 11.46 -5.23 2.50
N LEU A 36 10.45 -5.02 3.33
CA LEU A 36 9.68 -3.80 3.33
C LEU A 36 10.26 -2.79 4.31
N ARG A 37 10.03 -1.52 4.04
CA ARG A 37 10.58 -0.43 4.86
C ARG A 37 9.46 0.40 5.46
N ILE A 38 9.57 0.64 6.75
CA ILE A 38 8.66 1.53 7.47
C ILE A 38 8.72 2.92 6.85
N GLY A 39 7.57 3.54 6.65
CA GLY A 39 7.46 4.88 6.09
C GLY A 39 7.30 4.91 4.57
N LYS A 40 7.49 3.80 3.90
CA LYS A 40 7.32 3.73 2.44
C LYS A 40 5.89 3.35 2.06
N LEU A 41 5.57 3.56 0.79
CA LEU A 41 4.22 3.36 0.27
C LEU A 41 4.13 2.06 -0.50
N TYR A 42 3.05 1.33 -0.24
CA TYR A 42 2.82 0.03 -0.85
C TYR A 42 1.39 -0.06 -1.37
N LEU A 43 1.25 -0.87 -2.41
CA LEU A 43 -0.06 -1.29 -2.91
C LEU A 43 -0.46 -2.53 -2.14
N VAL A 44 -1.63 -2.50 -1.53
CA VAL A 44 -2.09 -3.51 -0.57
C VAL A 44 -3.44 -4.05 -1.02
N ALA A 45 -3.61 -5.37 -0.97
CA ALA A 45 -4.92 -5.96 -1.21
C ALA A 45 -5.85 -5.63 -0.04
N ASP A 46 -7.05 -5.17 -0.36
CA ASP A 46 -8.06 -4.90 0.67
C ASP A 46 -8.45 -6.23 1.32
N PRO A 47 -8.29 -6.37 2.65
CA PRO A 47 -8.61 -7.65 3.30
C PRO A 47 -10.10 -7.98 3.33
N VAL A 48 -10.96 -6.99 3.06
CA VAL A 48 -12.42 -7.16 3.13
C VAL A 48 -13.05 -7.26 1.75
N ARG A 49 -12.52 -6.51 0.76
CA ARG A 49 -13.10 -6.45 -0.58
C ARG A 49 -12.19 -7.14 -1.59
N PRO A 50 -12.51 -8.37 -2.02
CA PRO A 50 -11.67 -9.09 -2.97
C PRO A 50 -11.46 -8.31 -4.28
N GLY A 51 -10.24 -8.35 -4.79
CA GLY A 51 -9.90 -7.70 -6.05
C GLY A 51 -9.64 -6.20 -5.96
N VAL A 52 -9.80 -5.60 -4.78
CA VAL A 52 -9.53 -4.17 -4.59
C VAL A 52 -8.13 -3.99 -4.04
N ALA A 53 -7.36 -3.12 -4.69
CA ALA A 53 -6.02 -2.76 -4.25
C ALA A 53 -6.02 -1.32 -3.75
N LEU A 54 -5.35 -1.09 -2.63
CA LEU A 54 -5.33 0.19 -1.94
C LEU A 54 -3.90 0.67 -1.78
N LEU A 55 -3.72 1.99 -1.82
CA LEU A 55 -2.42 2.61 -1.57
C LEU A 55 -2.34 2.97 -0.10
N LYS A 56 -1.30 2.45 0.59
CA LYS A 56 -1.14 2.67 2.03
C LYS A 56 0.33 2.88 2.37
N ARG A 57 0.57 3.50 3.52
CA ARG A 57 1.92 3.67 4.05
C ARG A 57 2.18 2.61 5.11
N LEU A 58 3.35 1.96 5.02
CA LEU A 58 3.77 1.00 6.03
C LEU A 58 4.19 1.73 7.29
N LYS A 59 3.51 1.44 8.39
CA LYS A 59 3.75 2.12 9.67
C LYS A 59 4.50 1.23 10.65
N ASP A 60 4.32 -0.08 10.59
CA ASP A 60 4.95 -0.98 11.55
C ASP A 60 4.97 -2.40 10.97
N SER A 61 5.81 -3.23 11.57
CA SER A 61 5.88 -4.65 11.25
C SER A 61 6.07 -5.45 12.53
N GLN A 62 5.59 -6.69 12.53
CA GLN A 62 5.67 -7.58 13.67
C GLN A 62 6.07 -8.97 13.19
N MET A 63 7.07 -9.54 13.87
CA MET A 63 7.48 -10.93 13.61
C MET A 63 7.10 -11.77 14.81
N GLU A 64 6.31 -12.81 14.58
CA GLU A 64 5.89 -13.70 15.65
C GLU A 64 5.85 -15.12 15.11
N HIS A 65 6.54 -16.03 15.79
CA HIS A 65 6.61 -17.45 15.38
C HIS A 65 7.04 -17.64 13.93
N GLY A 66 7.98 -16.79 13.47
CA GLY A 66 8.47 -16.85 12.10
C GLY A 66 7.56 -16.24 11.06
N VAL A 67 6.42 -15.68 11.46
CA VAL A 67 5.46 -15.03 10.56
C VAL A 67 5.55 -13.53 10.72
N ILE A 68 5.70 -12.81 9.60
CA ILE A 68 5.73 -11.36 9.61
C ILE A 68 4.36 -10.81 9.23
N ARG A 69 3.93 -9.78 9.94
CA ARG A 69 2.70 -9.05 9.67
C ARG A 69 3.00 -7.57 9.60
N TYR A 70 2.14 -6.84 8.92
CA TYR A 70 2.35 -5.42 8.65
C TYR A 70 1.18 -4.59 9.11
N TRP A 71 1.49 -3.38 9.55
CA TRP A 71 0.50 -2.38 9.92
C TRP A 71 0.58 -1.25 8.92
N VAL A 72 -0.51 -1.00 8.20
CA VAL A 72 -0.55 0.00 7.13
C VAL A 72 -1.65 1.02 7.41
N GLU A 73 -1.37 2.28 7.07
CA GLU A 73 -2.35 3.35 7.24
C GLU A 73 -2.33 4.27 6.04
N GLY A 74 -3.49 4.88 5.77
CA GLY A 74 -3.56 5.98 4.83
C GLY A 74 -3.06 7.26 5.49
N ASP A 75 -2.53 8.18 4.69
CA ASP A 75 -2.07 9.47 5.20
C ASP A 75 -3.24 10.36 5.62
N ASN A 76 -4.42 10.11 5.09
CA ASN A 76 -5.63 10.79 5.53
C ASN A 76 -6.14 10.10 6.80
N PRO A 77 -6.31 10.83 7.91
CA PRO A 77 -6.79 10.22 9.15
C PRO A 77 -8.14 9.52 9.04
N ALA A 78 -8.94 9.88 8.05
CA ALA A 78 -10.24 9.26 7.81
C ALA A 78 -10.18 7.98 6.99
N SER A 79 -8.98 7.54 6.59
CA SER A 79 -8.85 6.35 5.74
C SER A 79 -9.27 5.09 6.49
N THR A 80 -9.73 4.08 5.72
CA THR A 80 -9.97 2.73 6.23
C THR A 80 -8.70 1.92 6.01
N ASP A 81 -8.13 1.40 7.08
CA ASP A 81 -6.82 0.76 7.03
C ASP A 81 -6.62 -0.13 8.25
N SER A 82 -5.37 -0.38 8.66
CA SER A 82 -5.07 -1.26 9.80
C SER A 82 -5.73 -0.79 11.10
N LYS A 83 -6.08 0.49 11.23
CA LYS A 83 -6.85 0.95 12.38
C LYS A 83 -8.21 0.25 12.48
N ASN A 84 -8.71 -0.22 11.34
CA ASN A 84 -9.99 -0.94 11.24
C ASN A 84 -9.77 -2.45 11.10
N TRP A 85 -8.70 -2.86 10.39
CA TRP A 85 -8.46 -4.27 10.04
C TRP A 85 -7.53 -4.99 11.00
N GLY A 86 -6.67 -4.27 11.71
CA GLY A 86 -5.57 -4.86 12.46
C GLY A 86 -4.38 -5.15 11.55
N TRP A 87 -3.52 -6.05 11.99
CA TRP A 87 -2.33 -6.46 11.22
C TRP A 87 -2.76 -7.20 9.96
N ILE A 88 -2.04 -6.96 8.86
CA ILE A 88 -2.31 -7.66 7.60
C ILE A 88 -1.17 -8.65 7.32
N GLU A 89 -1.50 -9.64 6.50
CA GLU A 89 -0.56 -10.69 6.13
C GLU A 89 0.38 -10.21 5.02
N SER A 90 1.57 -10.82 4.96
CA SER A 90 2.56 -10.45 3.94
C SER A 90 2.06 -10.69 2.51
N GLU A 91 1.16 -11.66 2.32
CA GLU A 91 0.58 -11.96 1.02
C GLU A 91 -0.28 -10.83 0.48
N GLN A 92 -0.73 -9.94 1.34
CA GLN A 92 -1.56 -8.80 0.94
C GLN A 92 -0.75 -7.64 0.38
N ILE A 93 0.57 -7.68 0.50
CA ILE A 93 1.43 -6.65 -0.08
C ILE A 93 1.66 -7.00 -1.55
N LEU A 94 1.19 -6.14 -2.45
CA LEU A 94 1.18 -6.41 -3.88
C LEU A 94 2.23 -5.65 -4.66
N GLY A 95 2.61 -4.46 -4.19
CA GLY A 95 3.54 -3.64 -4.94
C GLY A 95 4.16 -2.54 -4.10
N LYS A 96 5.27 -2.01 -4.59
CA LYS A 96 5.97 -0.87 -4.00
C LYS A 96 5.82 0.34 -4.90
N VAL A 97 5.39 1.46 -4.34
CA VAL A 97 5.29 2.71 -5.09
C VAL A 97 6.69 3.27 -5.31
N LEU A 98 7.01 3.56 -6.55
CA LEU A 98 8.32 4.11 -6.92
C LEU A 98 8.27 5.64 -7.04
N ILE A 99 7.38 6.17 -7.87
CA ILE A 99 7.24 7.62 -8.05
C ILE A 99 5.82 7.98 -8.46
N ARG A 100 5.45 9.22 -8.19
CA ARG A 100 4.31 9.85 -8.84
C ARG A 100 4.84 10.59 -10.06
N TYR A 101 4.40 10.21 -11.25
CA TYR A 101 4.91 10.81 -12.48
C TYR A 101 3.93 11.76 -13.15
N LYS A 102 2.70 11.83 -12.66
CA LYS A 102 1.70 12.75 -13.18
C LYS A 102 0.68 13.08 -12.10
N ARG A 103 0.36 14.36 -11.94
CA ARG A 103 -0.70 14.78 -11.03
C ARG A 103 -2.06 14.71 -11.72
N GLY A 104 -3.09 14.48 -10.92
CA GLY A 104 -4.43 14.23 -11.42
C GLY A 104 -5.27 15.46 -11.67
N ASP A 105 -4.74 16.63 -11.53
CA ASP A 105 -5.53 17.85 -11.74
C ASP A 105 -5.55 18.35 -13.22
#